data_1a9804ea71901f8e3ba7cde28ee2fd13
#
_entry.id   1a9804ea71901f8e3ba7cde28ee2fd13
#
_cell.length_a   1.000
_cell.length_b   1.000
_cell.length_c   1.000
_cell.angle_alpha   90.00
_cell.angle_beta   90.00
_cell.angle_gamma   90.00
#
_symmetry.space_group_name_H-M   'P 1'
#
loop_
_entity.id
_entity.type
_entity.pdbx_description
1 polymer ?
#
loop_
_entity_poly.entity_id
_entity_poly.type
_entity_poly.pdbx_seq_one_letter_code
_entity_poly.pdbx_strand_id
1 'polypeptide(L)'
;MIAAMIVAMLTGCATSAEKLERQAREAAFVEEALQNRHYTIDINMMHPLRGRAVNVTSNYSVEVRGDTLVSYLPYFGRAYQVPYGGGKGLNFIAPITGYQSETDHKGRTRVMLTSENEEDSYLYVLEIMSNGSSSVEVQSRQRDRIYYTGQMNLWP
;
A
#
# COMPACT_ATOMS: atom_id res chain seq x y z
N MET A 1 -17.10 7.54 -61.39
CA MET A 1 -16.96 8.35 -60.20
C MET A 1 -17.76 7.71 -59.07
N ILE A 2 -17.18 6.79 -58.33
CA ILE A 2 -17.60 6.32 -56.99
C ILE A 2 -16.48 5.38 -56.56
N ALA A 3 -15.43 5.96 -55.99
CA ALA A 3 -14.35 5.21 -55.36
C ALA A 3 -13.65 6.12 -54.34
N ALA A 4 -14.30 6.39 -53.23
CA ALA A 4 -13.66 7.02 -52.07
C ALA A 4 -14.64 7.00 -50.88
N MET A 5 -14.74 5.88 -50.15
CA MET A 5 -15.32 5.90 -48.79
C MET A 5 -15.28 4.52 -48.13
N ILE A 6 -14.12 3.92 -47.94
CA ILE A 6 -13.96 2.78 -47.01
C ILE A 6 -12.52 2.85 -46.43
N VAL A 7 -12.23 3.82 -45.60
CA VAL A 7 -11.06 3.81 -44.73
C VAL A 7 -11.43 4.60 -43.46
N ALA A 8 -12.18 4.02 -42.56
CA ALA A 8 -12.34 4.56 -41.22
C ALA A 8 -13.10 3.57 -40.32
N MET A 9 -12.59 2.36 -40.08
CA MET A 9 -13.05 1.51 -38.97
C MET A 9 -12.00 0.47 -38.58
N LEU A 10 -10.80 0.90 -38.23
CA LEU A 10 -9.75 0.02 -37.62
C LEU A 10 -9.08 0.60 -36.40
N THR A 11 -9.74 1.45 -35.66
CA THR A 11 -9.14 2.06 -34.43
C THR A 11 -9.68 1.50 -33.10
N GLY A 12 -10.50 0.46 -33.14
CA GLY A 12 -11.19 -0.05 -31.94
C GLY A 12 -10.54 -1.22 -31.19
N CYS A 13 -9.55 -1.92 -31.77
CA CYS A 13 -9.01 -3.15 -31.17
C CYS A 13 -7.67 -3.00 -30.44
N ALA A 14 -6.98 -1.87 -30.59
CA ALA A 14 -5.70 -1.64 -29.94
C ALA A 14 -5.84 -1.46 -28.42
N THR A 15 -6.93 -0.90 -27.93
CA THR A 15 -7.12 -0.53 -26.53
C THR A 15 -7.28 -1.70 -25.56
N SER A 16 -7.82 -2.83 -25.99
CA SER A 16 -8.01 -4.01 -25.10
C SER A 16 -6.71 -4.80 -24.91
N ALA A 17 -5.93 -4.96 -25.98
CA ALA A 17 -4.64 -5.66 -25.91
C ALA A 17 -3.61 -4.86 -25.08
N GLU A 18 -3.50 -3.56 -25.30
CA GLU A 18 -2.65 -2.67 -24.51
C GLU A 18 -3.01 -2.66 -23.03
N LYS A 19 -4.31 -2.69 -22.71
CA LYS A 19 -4.79 -2.77 -21.33
C LYS A 19 -4.37 -4.08 -20.66
N LEU A 20 -4.52 -5.21 -21.35
CA LEU A 20 -4.10 -6.52 -20.82
C LEU A 20 -2.59 -6.59 -20.60
N GLU A 21 -1.83 -6.07 -21.55
CA GLU A 21 -0.35 -6.03 -21.42
C GLU A 21 0.11 -5.15 -20.26
N ARG A 22 -0.53 -3.99 -20.09
CA ARG A 22 -0.27 -3.12 -18.95
C ARG A 22 -0.59 -3.81 -17.62
N GLN A 23 -1.75 -4.44 -17.50
CA GLN A 23 -2.15 -5.19 -16.30
C GLN A 23 -1.19 -6.33 -15.99
N ALA A 24 -0.69 -7.03 -16.98
CA ALA A 24 0.30 -8.10 -16.80
C ALA A 24 1.63 -7.54 -16.29
N ARG A 25 2.08 -6.39 -16.81
CA ARG A 25 3.30 -5.72 -16.34
C ARG A 25 3.17 -5.21 -14.91
N GLU A 26 2.03 -4.60 -14.57
CA GLU A 26 1.74 -4.15 -13.21
C GLU A 26 1.77 -5.32 -12.22
N ALA A 27 1.12 -6.43 -12.56
CA ALA A 27 1.10 -7.63 -11.73
C ALA A 27 2.49 -8.25 -11.55
N ALA A 28 3.29 -8.33 -12.60
CA ALA A 28 4.65 -8.84 -12.53
C ALA A 28 5.54 -7.94 -11.65
N PHE A 29 5.39 -6.62 -11.75
CA PHE A 29 6.12 -5.68 -10.91
C PHE A 29 5.75 -5.82 -9.42
N VAL A 30 4.44 -5.92 -9.12
CA VAL A 30 3.98 -6.13 -7.75
C VAL A 30 4.54 -7.42 -7.17
N GLU A 31 4.51 -8.51 -7.94
CA GLU A 31 5.04 -9.80 -7.51
C GLU A 31 6.55 -9.72 -7.22
N GLU A 32 7.33 -9.14 -8.11
CA GLU A 32 8.77 -8.95 -7.96
C GLU A 32 9.11 -8.10 -6.73
N ALA A 33 8.40 -6.97 -6.55
CA ALA A 33 8.59 -6.07 -5.42
C ALA A 33 8.32 -6.76 -4.08
N LEU A 34 7.26 -7.58 -4.01
CA LEU A 34 6.92 -8.36 -2.83
C LEU A 34 7.93 -9.47 -2.53
N GLN A 35 8.40 -10.20 -3.56
CA GLN A 35 9.43 -11.24 -3.42
C GLN A 35 10.75 -10.66 -2.90
N ASN A 36 11.13 -9.50 -3.42
CA ASN A 36 12.36 -8.81 -3.03
C ASN A 36 12.22 -8.04 -1.71
N ARG A 37 11.01 -7.96 -1.13
CA ARG A 37 10.71 -7.12 0.05
C ARG A 37 11.20 -5.68 -0.13
N HIS A 38 10.93 -5.11 -1.30
CA HIS A 38 11.35 -3.75 -1.64
C HIS A 38 10.21 -3.03 -2.34
N TYR A 39 9.40 -2.34 -1.58
CA TYR A 39 8.22 -1.62 -2.08
C TYR A 39 7.77 -0.50 -1.16
N THR A 40 7.10 0.48 -1.76
CA THR A 40 6.49 1.61 -1.07
C THR A 40 5.00 1.65 -1.39
N ILE A 41 4.16 1.82 -0.38
CA ILE A 41 2.73 2.08 -0.51
C ILE A 41 2.49 3.53 -0.15
N ASP A 42 2.12 4.34 -1.13
CA ASP A 42 1.72 5.72 -0.94
C ASP A 42 0.28 5.78 -0.45
N ILE A 43 0.05 6.51 0.64
CA ILE A 43 -1.26 6.59 1.30
C ILE A 43 -2.04 7.80 0.79
N ASN A 44 -3.27 7.56 0.38
CA ASN A 44 -4.18 8.60 -0.10
C ASN A 44 -5.38 8.85 0.82
N MET A 45 -5.74 7.88 1.65
CA MET A 45 -6.87 8.01 2.57
C MET A 45 -6.59 7.31 3.90
N MET A 46 -7.05 7.91 4.97
CA MET A 46 -7.00 7.39 6.33
C MET A 46 -8.41 7.11 6.82
N HIS A 47 -8.60 5.97 7.47
CA HIS A 47 -9.86 5.52 8.05
C HIS A 47 -9.68 5.30 9.57
N PRO A 48 -9.92 6.32 10.40
CA PRO A 48 -9.87 6.17 11.84
C PRO A 48 -10.92 5.18 12.33
N LEU A 49 -10.66 4.49 13.44
CA LEU A 49 -11.64 3.59 14.06
C LEU A 49 -12.95 4.31 14.41
N ARG A 50 -12.87 5.59 14.76
CA ARG A 50 -13.99 6.46 15.05
C ARG A 50 -13.86 7.74 14.24
N GLY A 51 -14.91 8.08 13.50
CA GLY A 51 -14.95 9.27 12.67
C GLY A 51 -15.12 8.96 11.18
N ARG A 52 -14.91 9.96 10.36
CA ARG A 52 -15.01 9.84 8.90
C ARG A 52 -13.65 9.56 8.28
N ALA A 53 -13.66 8.89 7.14
CA ALA A 53 -12.47 8.78 6.30
C ALA A 53 -11.97 10.17 5.89
N VAL A 54 -10.66 10.35 5.88
CA VAL A 54 -9.99 11.62 5.58
C VAL A 54 -9.00 11.41 4.44
N ASN A 55 -9.13 12.22 3.40
CA ASN A 55 -8.11 12.29 2.36
C ASN A 55 -6.83 12.88 2.94
N VAL A 56 -5.71 12.24 2.66
CA VAL A 56 -4.40 12.72 3.07
C VAL A 56 -3.73 13.44 1.91
N THR A 57 -3.24 14.63 2.17
CA THR A 57 -2.67 15.53 1.16
C THR A 57 -1.15 15.60 1.21
N SER A 58 -0.53 14.98 2.20
CA SER A 58 0.94 14.89 2.34
C SER A 58 1.44 13.53 1.85
N ASN A 59 2.74 13.43 1.60
CA ASN A 59 3.40 12.22 1.10
C ASN A 59 3.55 11.15 2.21
N TYR A 60 2.43 10.69 2.75
CA TYR A 60 2.44 9.60 3.71
C TYR A 60 2.63 8.25 3.03
N SER A 61 3.45 7.41 3.62
CA SER A 61 3.78 6.11 3.03
C SER A 61 4.16 5.05 4.07
N VAL A 62 4.07 3.82 3.64
CA VAL A 62 4.68 2.65 4.29
C VAL A 62 5.66 2.05 3.30
N GLU A 63 6.92 1.92 3.70
CA GLU A 63 7.95 1.33 2.87
C GLU A 63 8.59 0.14 3.56
N VAL A 64 8.78 -0.94 2.81
CA VAL A 64 9.52 -2.13 3.20
C VAL A 64 10.82 -2.17 2.39
N ARG A 65 11.95 -2.19 3.10
CA ARG A 65 13.31 -2.30 2.54
C ARG A 65 14.00 -3.51 3.16
N GLY A 66 13.83 -4.69 2.56
CA GLY A 66 14.37 -5.92 3.13
C GLY A 66 13.80 -6.18 4.53
N ASP A 67 14.63 -6.08 5.55
CA ASP A 67 14.25 -6.29 6.95
C ASP A 67 14.00 -4.96 7.71
N THR A 68 13.77 -3.87 7.00
CA THR A 68 13.50 -2.55 7.59
C THR A 68 12.14 -2.03 7.18
N LEU A 69 11.36 -1.61 8.15
CA LEU A 69 10.11 -0.88 7.97
C LEU A 69 10.36 0.62 8.11
N VAL A 70 9.97 1.39 7.11
CA VAL A 70 9.87 2.84 7.18
C VAL A 70 8.41 3.21 7.19
N SER A 71 7.94 3.70 8.31
CA SER A 71 6.55 4.14 8.49
C SER A 71 6.51 5.65 8.59
N TYR A 72 5.74 6.28 7.72
CA TYR A 72 5.41 7.69 7.76
C TYR A 72 3.91 7.84 7.56
N LEU A 73 3.14 7.72 8.65
CA LEU A 73 1.69 7.69 8.62
C LEU A 73 1.08 8.73 9.57
N PRO A 74 -0.01 9.41 9.16
CA PRO A 74 -0.77 10.23 10.07
C PRO A 74 -1.55 9.33 11.03
N TYR A 75 -1.67 9.74 12.29
CA TYR A 75 -2.46 9.01 13.26
C TYR A 75 -3.53 9.91 13.88
N PHE A 76 -4.79 9.44 13.79
CA PHE A 76 -5.93 10.02 14.49
C PHE A 76 -6.64 8.92 15.26
N GLY A 77 -6.55 8.94 16.57
CA GLY A 77 -7.13 7.95 17.45
C GLY A 77 -6.74 8.18 18.91
N ARG A 78 -7.17 7.28 19.78
CA ARG A 78 -6.75 7.31 21.18
C ARG A 78 -5.38 6.63 21.31
N ALA A 79 -4.48 7.31 22.01
CA ALA A 79 -3.27 6.70 22.54
C ALA A 79 -3.49 6.43 24.03
N TYR A 80 -3.29 5.20 24.47
CA TYR A 80 -3.48 4.80 25.86
C TYR A 80 -2.30 5.20 26.75
N GLN A 81 -1.11 5.20 26.15
CA GLN A 81 0.10 5.75 26.77
C GLN A 81 0.81 6.60 25.72
N VAL A 82 1.06 7.84 26.05
CA VAL A 82 1.84 8.75 25.22
C VAL A 82 3.16 8.97 25.91
N PRO A 83 4.31 8.72 25.25
CA PRO A 83 5.62 9.02 25.81
C PRO A 83 5.72 10.49 26.24
N TYR A 84 6.48 10.75 27.29
CA TYR A 84 6.70 12.12 27.77
C TYR A 84 7.33 12.95 26.64
N GLY A 85 6.60 13.99 26.17
CA GLY A 85 7.03 14.79 25.02
C GLY A 85 6.26 14.54 23.71
N GLY A 86 5.22 13.66 23.75
CA GLY A 86 4.26 13.54 22.64
C GLY A 86 4.47 12.40 21.66
N GLY A 87 5.57 11.65 21.73
CA GLY A 87 5.87 10.50 20.86
C GLY A 87 5.88 10.79 19.34
N LYS A 88 6.52 9.93 18.57
CA LYS A 88 6.61 10.08 17.10
C LYS A 88 5.37 9.58 16.33
N GLY A 89 4.40 9.00 17.06
CA GLY A 89 3.21 8.42 16.45
C GLY A 89 3.54 7.19 15.60
N LEU A 90 3.10 7.18 14.34
CA LEU A 90 3.43 6.15 13.36
C LEU A 90 4.53 6.63 12.39
N ASN A 91 5.40 7.54 12.81
CA ASN A 91 6.51 8.07 12.03
C ASN A 91 7.82 7.55 12.63
N PHE A 92 8.32 6.44 12.09
CA PHE A 92 9.53 5.78 12.58
C PHE A 92 10.17 4.90 11.52
N ILE A 93 11.43 4.55 11.76
CA ILE A 93 12.17 3.52 11.03
C ILE A 93 12.56 2.47 12.06
N ALA A 94 12.23 1.22 11.80
CA ALA A 94 12.50 0.13 12.73
C ALA A 94 12.72 -1.21 11.99
N PRO A 95 13.41 -2.17 12.62
CA PRO A 95 13.57 -3.49 12.03
C PRO A 95 12.24 -4.25 11.97
N ILE A 96 12.08 -5.04 10.94
CA ILE A 96 10.99 -6.01 10.80
C ILE A 96 11.38 -7.25 11.61
N THR A 97 10.59 -7.58 12.63
CA THR A 97 10.83 -8.74 13.50
C THR A 97 10.11 -10.01 13.04
N GLY A 98 9.11 -9.86 12.17
CA GLY A 98 8.39 -10.97 11.54
C GLY A 98 7.78 -10.53 10.22
N TYR A 99 7.78 -11.41 9.23
CA TYR A 99 7.22 -11.15 7.90
C TYR A 99 6.61 -12.43 7.34
N GLN A 100 5.32 -12.40 7.02
CA GLN A 100 4.58 -13.48 6.39
C GLN A 100 3.82 -12.91 5.20
N SER A 101 3.82 -13.62 4.08
CA SER A 101 3.16 -13.20 2.86
C SER A 101 2.42 -14.38 2.24
N GLU A 102 1.15 -14.18 1.90
CA GLU A 102 0.28 -15.16 1.25
C GLU A 102 -0.46 -14.51 0.09
N THR A 103 -0.46 -15.17 -1.07
CA THR A 103 -1.21 -14.69 -2.24
C THR A 103 -2.38 -15.62 -2.50
N ASP A 104 -3.58 -15.05 -2.63
CA ASP A 104 -4.79 -15.80 -2.94
C ASP A 104 -4.94 -16.06 -4.45
N HIS A 105 -5.91 -16.90 -4.81
CA HIS A 105 -6.19 -17.27 -6.21
C HIS A 105 -6.71 -16.11 -7.09
N LYS A 106 -7.01 -14.95 -6.47
CA LYS A 106 -7.44 -13.73 -7.15
C LYS A 106 -6.28 -12.75 -7.38
N GLY A 107 -5.05 -13.14 -7.01
CA GLY A 107 -3.87 -12.29 -7.13
C GLY A 107 -3.79 -11.18 -6.08
N ARG A 108 -4.51 -11.30 -4.96
CA ARG A 108 -4.37 -10.42 -3.81
C ARG A 108 -3.35 -11.03 -2.85
N THR A 109 -2.33 -10.27 -2.53
CA THR A 109 -1.31 -10.67 -1.55
C THR A 109 -1.59 -10.01 -0.21
N ARG A 110 -1.66 -10.82 0.83
CA ARG A 110 -1.73 -10.37 2.22
C ARG A 110 -0.37 -10.53 2.87
N VAL A 111 0.18 -9.44 3.35
CA VAL A 111 1.43 -9.40 4.11
C VAL A 111 1.13 -9.04 5.55
N MET A 112 1.63 -9.86 6.48
CA MET A 112 1.63 -9.56 7.91
C MET A 112 3.07 -9.34 8.33
N LEU A 113 3.38 -8.15 8.82
CA LEU A 113 4.70 -7.83 9.34
C LEU A 113 4.61 -7.26 10.75
N THR A 114 5.56 -7.63 11.57
CA THR A 114 5.72 -7.09 12.92
C THR A 114 6.98 -6.26 12.99
N SER A 115 6.92 -5.20 13.76
CA SER A 115 8.04 -4.30 14.01
C SER A 115 7.94 -3.76 15.43
N GLU A 116 9.06 -3.39 16.00
CA GLU A 116 9.15 -2.88 17.35
C GLU A 116 10.15 -1.73 17.41
N ASN A 117 9.82 -0.69 18.15
CA ASN A 117 10.69 0.41 18.47
C ASN A 117 10.68 0.68 19.99
N GLU A 118 11.36 1.72 20.44
CA GLU A 118 11.43 2.08 21.87
C GLU A 118 10.06 2.45 22.47
N GLU A 119 9.08 2.84 21.64
CA GLU A 119 7.78 3.32 22.10
C GLU A 119 6.72 2.22 22.13
N ASP A 120 6.71 1.29 21.15
CA ASP A 120 5.61 0.33 20.97
C ASP A 120 6.01 -0.86 20.09
N SER A 121 5.15 -1.88 20.09
CA SER A 121 5.19 -3.00 19.15
C SER A 121 4.00 -2.89 18.19
N TYR A 122 4.27 -3.09 16.92
CA TYR A 122 3.32 -2.87 15.82
C TYR A 122 3.09 -4.15 15.02
N LEU A 123 1.85 -4.35 14.61
CA LEU A 123 1.46 -5.30 13.57
C LEU A 123 0.89 -4.51 12.40
N TYR A 124 1.49 -4.66 11.24
CA TYR A 124 1.00 -4.15 9.96
C TYR A 124 0.39 -5.30 9.18
N VAL A 125 -0.83 -5.14 8.73
CA VAL A 125 -1.47 -6.04 7.78
C VAL A 125 -1.69 -5.27 6.48
N LEU A 126 -0.98 -5.67 5.44
CA LEU A 126 -1.06 -5.07 4.12
C LEU A 126 -1.85 -6.01 3.21
N GLU A 127 -2.81 -5.50 2.49
CA GLU A 127 -3.46 -6.22 1.39
C GLU A 127 -3.15 -5.49 0.09
N ILE A 128 -2.51 -6.17 -0.82
CA ILE A 128 -1.97 -5.60 -2.06
C ILE A 128 -2.55 -6.37 -3.23
N MET A 129 -3.22 -5.65 -4.12
CA MET A 129 -3.80 -6.19 -5.34
C MET A 129 -2.75 -6.22 -6.45
N SER A 130 -2.98 -7.05 -7.49
CA SER A 130 -2.08 -7.15 -8.64
C SER A 130 -1.86 -5.86 -9.42
N ASN A 131 -2.76 -4.88 -9.30
CA ASN A 131 -2.61 -3.54 -9.87
C ASN A 131 -1.94 -2.53 -8.91
N GLY A 132 -1.42 -3.00 -7.77
CA GLY A 132 -0.80 -2.18 -6.73
C GLY A 132 -1.77 -1.46 -5.79
N SER A 133 -3.09 -1.54 -6.02
CA SER A 133 -4.08 -0.99 -5.08
C SER A 133 -3.93 -1.66 -3.73
N SER A 134 -3.82 -0.88 -2.66
CA SER A 134 -3.39 -1.39 -1.36
C SER A 134 -4.22 -0.87 -0.22
N SER A 135 -4.37 -1.70 0.82
CA SER A 135 -4.84 -1.29 2.14
C SER A 135 -3.79 -1.64 3.20
N VAL A 136 -3.73 -0.82 4.22
CA VAL A 136 -2.79 -0.94 5.34
C VAL A 136 -3.58 -0.85 6.62
N GLU A 137 -3.54 -1.89 7.45
CA GLU A 137 -4.04 -1.86 8.81
C GLU A 137 -2.86 -1.82 9.76
N VAL A 138 -2.89 -0.92 10.72
CA VAL A 138 -1.88 -0.80 11.77
C VAL A 138 -2.53 -1.05 13.12
N GLN A 139 -1.99 -2.02 13.84
CA GLN A 139 -2.34 -2.34 15.22
C GLN A 139 -1.12 -2.11 16.10
N SER A 140 -1.31 -1.49 17.24
CA SER A 140 -0.29 -1.33 18.26
C SER A 140 -0.84 -1.61 19.64
N ARG A 141 0.03 -1.78 20.64
CA ARG A 141 -0.41 -2.02 22.02
C ARG A 141 -0.94 -0.77 22.68
N GLN A 142 -0.43 0.39 22.28
CA GLN A 142 -0.64 1.66 22.96
C GLN A 142 -1.67 2.56 22.27
N ARG A 143 -2.21 2.14 21.10
CA ARG A 143 -3.08 2.97 20.27
C ARG A 143 -4.23 2.17 19.69
N ASP A 144 -5.34 2.87 19.40
CA ASP A 144 -6.43 2.30 18.62
C ASP A 144 -5.93 1.89 17.22
N ARG A 145 -6.51 0.81 16.70
CA ARG A 145 -6.27 0.33 15.34
C ARG A 145 -6.71 1.38 14.32
N ILE A 146 -5.96 1.50 13.25
CA ILE A 146 -6.25 2.44 12.17
C ILE A 146 -6.03 1.79 10.81
N TYR A 147 -6.82 2.19 9.82
CA TYR A 147 -6.76 1.71 8.46
C TYR A 147 -6.40 2.83 7.50
N TYR A 148 -5.70 2.45 6.43
CA TYR A 148 -5.35 3.34 5.33
C TYR A 148 -5.63 2.64 4.02
N THR A 149 -5.89 3.42 2.98
CA THR A 149 -5.87 2.97 1.60
C THR A 149 -4.89 3.78 0.79
N GLY A 150 -4.32 3.15 -0.21
CA GLY A 150 -3.28 3.75 -1.02
C GLY A 150 -2.95 2.93 -2.25
N GLN A 151 -1.80 3.22 -2.81
CA GLN A 151 -1.30 2.60 -4.03
C GLN A 151 0.17 2.24 -3.83
N MET A 152 0.54 1.01 -4.16
CA MET A 152 1.94 0.64 -4.29
C MET A 152 2.56 1.44 -5.43
N ASN A 153 3.71 2.03 -5.18
CA ASN A 153 4.48 2.70 -6.22
C ASN A 153 5.02 1.65 -7.19
N LEU A 154 4.52 1.67 -8.42
CA LEU A 154 4.89 0.71 -9.47
C LEU A 154 6.09 1.18 -10.31
N TRP A 155 6.55 2.42 -10.07
CA TRP A 155 7.64 3.02 -10.81
C TRP A 155 8.62 3.65 -9.82
N PRO A 156 9.85 3.16 -9.75
CA PRO A 156 10.89 3.72 -8.89
C PRO A 156 11.32 5.12 -9.32
#